data_cb7d3c96682825bb27de20906d66d17f
#
_entry.id   cb7d3c96682825bb27de20906d66d17f
#
_cell.length_a   1.000
_cell.length_b   1.000
_cell.length_c   1.000
_cell.angle_alpha   90.00
_cell.angle_beta   90.00
_cell.angle_gamma   90.00
#
_symmetry.space_group_name_H-M   'P 1'
#
loop_
_entity.id
_entity.type
_entity.pdbx_description
1 polymer ?
#
loop_
_entity_poly.entity_id
_entity_poly.type
_entity_poly.pdbx_seq_one_letter_code
_entity_poly.pdbx_strand_id
1 'polypeptide(L)'
;VENMEMVQAVVAAAEELKSPVIMQTTPSTLKYAGPDMYYANVAAAAKKASVPVVMHLDHGSSFELAMQAFRAGYTSIMIDGSHSVFEENIAITKSVVDACHAGQVPVEAELGKVGGKEDDLDGGNGGYTVPSEAAEFVERTGVDSLAVAIGTAHGVYKGIPKLDVDRLSQIREVVSIPLVLHGTSGVPDDAVRECIRRGICKVNYATDLRIAFSNGVKEYLAENPDVFDPKKYCAVGREKVKEYVESQRTDDHKRKYQKTGRYRKQRKK
;
A
#
# COMPACT_ATOMS: atom_id res chain seq x y z
N VAL A 1 1.99 3.73 -7.08
CA VAL A 1 1.93 4.27 -8.47
C VAL A 1 3.08 5.21 -8.71
N GLU A 2 3.70 5.14 -9.91
CA GLU A 2 4.91 5.89 -10.23
C GLU A 2 4.67 6.96 -11.32
N ASN A 3 3.56 6.85 -12.06
CA ASN A 3 3.23 7.74 -13.16
C ASN A 3 1.72 7.80 -13.42
N MET A 4 1.32 8.68 -14.32
CA MET A 4 -0.07 8.88 -14.72
C MET A 4 -0.71 7.61 -15.29
N GLU A 5 0.03 6.84 -16.08
CA GLU A 5 -0.44 5.61 -16.70
C GLU A 5 -0.81 4.53 -15.67
N MET A 6 0.00 4.39 -14.61
CA MET A 6 -0.32 3.49 -13.50
C MET A 6 -1.55 3.95 -12.74
N VAL A 7 -1.73 5.26 -12.51
CA VAL A 7 -2.95 5.81 -11.89
C VAL A 7 -4.18 5.44 -12.73
N GLN A 8 -4.12 5.64 -14.05
CA GLN A 8 -5.21 5.29 -14.95
C GLN A 8 -5.52 3.79 -14.95
N ALA A 9 -4.48 2.95 -14.98
CA ALA A 9 -4.61 1.49 -14.97
C ALA A 9 -5.29 0.98 -13.71
N VAL A 10 -4.82 1.44 -12.55
CA VAL A 10 -5.33 1.01 -11.24
C VAL A 10 -6.78 1.45 -11.03
N VAL A 11 -7.15 2.68 -11.42
CA VAL A 11 -8.55 3.12 -11.34
C VAL A 11 -9.43 2.34 -12.30
N ALA A 12 -8.99 2.10 -13.54
CA ALA A 12 -9.77 1.32 -14.51
C ALA A 12 -10.05 -0.10 -14.00
N ALA A 13 -9.03 -0.79 -13.46
CA ALA A 13 -9.20 -2.10 -12.84
C ALA A 13 -10.15 -2.04 -11.63
N ALA A 14 -10.01 -1.03 -10.76
CA ALA A 14 -10.88 -0.85 -9.59
C ALA A 14 -12.36 -0.65 -9.99
N GLU A 15 -12.63 0.13 -11.05
CA GLU A 15 -13.97 0.34 -11.62
C GLU A 15 -14.57 -0.97 -12.14
N GLU A 16 -13.84 -1.72 -12.97
CA GLU A 16 -14.32 -2.98 -13.52
C GLU A 16 -14.59 -4.02 -12.43
N LEU A 17 -13.73 -4.04 -11.43
CA LEU A 17 -13.86 -4.96 -10.30
C LEU A 17 -14.86 -4.48 -9.23
N LYS A 18 -15.37 -3.25 -9.32
CA LYS A 18 -16.21 -2.59 -8.31
C LYS A 18 -15.60 -2.69 -6.91
N SER A 19 -14.30 -2.42 -6.82
CA SER A 19 -13.50 -2.56 -5.60
C SER A 19 -12.90 -1.21 -5.20
N PRO A 20 -12.91 -0.86 -3.90
CA PRO A 20 -12.15 0.30 -3.45
C PRO A 20 -10.65 0.06 -3.67
N VAL A 21 -9.90 1.14 -3.84
CA VAL A 21 -8.45 1.07 -4.04
C VAL A 21 -7.73 2.16 -3.25
N ILE A 22 -6.54 1.81 -2.75
CA ILE A 22 -5.59 2.74 -2.16
C ILE A 22 -4.45 2.91 -3.16
N MET A 23 -4.26 4.14 -3.65
CA MET A 23 -3.12 4.51 -4.47
C MET A 23 -2.07 5.14 -3.60
N GLN A 24 -0.87 4.61 -3.65
CA GLN A 24 0.19 5.02 -2.74
C GLN A 24 1.46 5.43 -3.49
N THR A 25 2.21 6.32 -2.85
CA THR A 25 3.52 6.80 -3.31
C THR A 25 4.52 6.72 -2.17
N THR A 26 5.73 6.28 -2.47
CA THR A 26 6.84 6.18 -1.53
C THR A 26 7.68 7.48 -1.51
N PRO A 27 8.62 7.64 -0.56
CA PRO A 27 9.52 8.79 -0.52
C PRO A 27 10.29 9.01 -1.81
N SER A 28 10.78 7.94 -2.47
CA SER A 28 11.50 8.09 -3.75
C SER A 28 10.60 8.57 -4.88
N THR A 29 9.36 8.10 -4.90
CA THR A 29 8.33 8.56 -5.84
C THR A 29 8.07 10.06 -5.64
N LEU A 30 7.90 10.50 -4.39
CA LEU A 30 7.71 11.93 -4.09
C LEU A 30 8.92 12.80 -4.45
N LYS A 31 10.13 12.28 -4.27
CA LYS A 31 11.36 12.94 -4.70
C LYS A 31 11.42 13.11 -6.22
N TYR A 32 10.83 12.18 -6.98
CA TYR A 32 10.81 12.22 -8.44
C TYR A 32 9.95 13.35 -9.01
N ALA A 33 8.71 13.53 -8.52
CA ALA A 33 7.79 14.51 -9.12
C ALA A 33 7.03 15.40 -8.10
N GLY A 34 7.26 15.20 -6.80
CA GLY A 34 6.58 15.97 -5.74
C GLY A 34 5.16 15.48 -5.41
N PRO A 35 4.72 15.68 -4.17
CA PRO A 35 3.41 15.20 -3.70
C PRO A 35 2.24 15.85 -4.43
N ASP A 36 2.36 17.12 -4.83
CA ASP A 36 1.30 17.87 -5.51
C ASP A 36 0.92 17.28 -6.87
N MET A 37 1.93 16.83 -7.65
CA MET A 37 1.71 16.21 -8.95
C MET A 37 1.01 14.86 -8.82
N TYR A 38 1.42 14.03 -7.86
CA TYR A 38 0.76 12.75 -7.61
C TYR A 38 -0.66 12.95 -7.08
N TYR A 39 -0.85 13.86 -6.15
CA TYR A 39 -2.19 14.21 -5.66
C TYR A 39 -3.10 14.66 -6.79
N ALA A 40 -2.64 15.59 -7.65
CA ALA A 40 -3.44 16.09 -8.78
C ALA A 40 -3.88 14.96 -9.74
N ASN A 41 -2.97 14.02 -10.07
CA ASN A 41 -3.28 12.87 -10.91
C ASN A 41 -4.34 11.95 -10.27
N VAL A 42 -4.11 11.56 -9.01
CA VAL A 42 -5.02 10.65 -8.30
C VAL A 42 -6.36 11.32 -8.02
N ALA A 43 -6.38 12.59 -7.61
CA ALA A 43 -7.61 13.35 -7.37
C ALA A 43 -8.46 13.53 -8.65
N ALA A 44 -7.81 13.76 -9.81
CA ALA A 44 -8.49 13.85 -11.09
C ALA A 44 -9.15 12.52 -11.49
N ALA A 45 -8.49 11.39 -11.23
CA ALA A 45 -9.04 10.05 -11.47
C ALA A 45 -10.16 9.73 -10.46
N ALA A 46 -9.95 9.99 -9.18
CA ALA A 46 -10.91 9.74 -8.10
C ALA A 46 -12.23 10.48 -8.28
N LYS A 47 -12.20 11.72 -8.79
CA LYS A 47 -13.42 12.51 -9.08
C LYS A 47 -14.35 11.85 -10.08
N LYS A 48 -13.83 11.01 -10.97
CA LYS A 48 -14.59 10.30 -12.01
C LYS A 48 -14.95 8.88 -11.60
N ALA A 49 -14.27 8.34 -10.59
CA ALA A 49 -14.44 6.97 -10.15
C ALA A 49 -15.77 6.77 -9.42
N SER A 50 -16.44 5.66 -9.70
CA SER A 50 -17.64 5.20 -8.98
C SER A 50 -17.31 4.41 -7.71
N VAL A 51 -16.04 4.04 -7.56
CA VAL A 51 -15.49 3.32 -6.40
C VAL A 51 -14.68 4.26 -5.49
N PRO A 52 -14.58 3.98 -4.19
CA PRO A 52 -13.71 4.74 -3.31
C PRO A 52 -12.22 4.64 -3.71
N VAL A 53 -11.57 5.79 -3.80
CA VAL A 53 -10.13 5.92 -4.07
C VAL A 53 -9.50 6.67 -2.91
N VAL A 54 -8.43 6.13 -2.35
CA VAL A 54 -7.62 6.74 -1.28
C VAL A 54 -6.27 7.13 -1.86
N MET A 55 -5.77 8.32 -1.50
CA MET A 55 -4.40 8.73 -1.77
C MET A 55 -3.57 8.59 -0.49
N HIS A 56 -2.52 7.76 -0.53
CA HIS A 56 -1.75 7.33 0.63
C HIS A 56 -0.25 7.61 0.47
N LEU A 57 0.38 8.17 1.50
CA LEU A 57 1.83 8.15 1.63
C LEU A 57 2.24 6.81 2.21
N ASP A 58 3.11 6.09 1.52
CA ASP A 58 3.67 4.80 1.91
C ASP A 58 5.10 4.99 2.40
N HIS A 59 5.48 4.33 3.49
CA HIS A 59 6.81 4.42 4.11
C HIS A 59 7.34 5.85 4.32
N GLY A 60 6.49 6.76 4.82
CA GLY A 60 6.92 8.12 5.18
C GLY A 60 8.11 8.08 6.13
N SER A 61 9.24 8.66 5.72
CA SER A 61 10.54 8.52 6.40
C SER A 61 10.78 9.58 7.48
N SER A 62 9.92 10.60 7.58
CA SER A 62 10.04 11.64 8.58
C SER A 62 8.71 12.37 8.82
N PHE A 63 8.61 13.07 9.94
CA PHE A 63 7.48 13.95 10.24
C PHE A 63 7.26 15.00 9.15
N GLU A 64 8.34 15.63 8.68
CA GLU A 64 8.29 16.67 7.64
C GLU A 64 7.71 16.14 6.33
N LEU A 65 8.11 14.94 5.89
CA LEU A 65 7.58 14.32 4.68
C LEU A 65 6.11 13.95 4.84
N ALA A 66 5.72 13.41 6.01
CA ALA A 66 4.33 13.15 6.33
C ALA A 66 3.48 14.42 6.24
N MET A 67 3.98 15.54 6.79
CA MET A 67 3.28 16.84 6.72
C MET A 67 3.28 17.46 5.32
N GLN A 68 4.28 17.22 4.49
CA GLN A 68 4.26 17.63 3.08
C GLN A 68 3.14 16.90 2.32
N ALA A 69 3.02 15.58 2.48
CA ALA A 69 1.96 14.79 1.88
C ALA A 69 0.57 15.21 2.41
N PHE A 70 0.44 15.38 3.72
CA PHE A 70 -0.79 15.88 4.35
C PHE A 70 -1.23 17.23 3.76
N ARG A 71 -0.31 18.19 3.65
CA ARG A 71 -0.58 19.50 3.09
C ARG A 71 -0.95 19.47 1.60
N ALA A 72 -0.39 18.51 0.85
CA ALA A 72 -0.74 18.32 -0.55
C ALA A 72 -2.15 17.72 -0.75
N GLY A 73 -2.78 17.21 0.31
CA GLY A 73 -4.14 16.68 0.27
C GLY A 73 -4.23 15.15 0.30
N TYR A 74 -3.17 14.46 0.69
CA TYR A 74 -3.20 13.01 0.91
C TYR A 74 -4.24 12.67 1.97
N THR A 75 -5.03 11.65 1.71
CA THR A 75 -6.17 11.25 2.55
C THR A 75 -5.84 10.12 3.52
N SER A 76 -4.60 9.65 3.50
CA SER A 76 -4.04 8.65 4.41
C SER A 76 -2.52 8.79 4.43
N ILE A 77 -1.91 8.65 5.59
CA ILE A 77 -0.46 8.84 5.78
C ILE A 77 0.10 7.62 6.50
N MET A 78 1.22 7.08 6.02
CA MET A 78 2.03 6.16 6.78
C MET A 78 3.31 6.84 7.25
N ILE A 79 3.67 6.61 8.50
CA ILE A 79 4.98 6.91 9.06
C ILE A 79 5.70 5.60 9.38
N ASP A 80 6.91 5.44 8.89
CA ASP A 80 7.71 4.23 9.08
C ASP A 80 8.89 4.49 10.01
N GLY A 81 8.71 4.17 11.29
CA GLY A 81 9.74 4.18 12.32
C GLY A 81 10.32 2.79 12.61
N SER A 82 10.03 1.76 11.80
CA SER A 82 10.43 0.36 12.06
C SER A 82 11.95 0.13 12.05
N HIS A 83 12.71 1.05 11.48
CA HIS A 83 14.17 1.04 11.47
C HIS A 83 14.82 1.60 12.76
N SER A 84 14.03 2.28 13.60
CA SER A 84 14.44 2.82 14.91
C SER A 84 14.17 1.83 16.04
N VAL A 85 14.64 2.13 17.25
CA VAL A 85 14.26 1.39 18.45
C VAL A 85 12.79 1.66 18.80
N PHE A 86 12.18 0.75 19.55
CA PHE A 86 10.74 0.73 19.84
C PHE A 86 10.20 2.08 20.36
N GLU A 87 10.90 2.70 21.31
CA GLU A 87 10.48 3.98 21.89
C GLU A 87 10.57 5.15 20.90
N GLU A 88 11.54 5.17 20.01
CA GLU A 88 11.63 6.17 18.93
C GLU A 88 10.55 5.97 17.87
N ASN A 89 10.24 4.72 17.53
CA ASN A 89 9.13 4.41 16.63
C ASN A 89 7.80 4.89 17.22
N ILE A 90 7.55 4.65 18.51
CA ILE A 90 6.37 5.19 19.20
C ILE A 90 6.35 6.72 19.15
N ALA A 91 7.47 7.37 19.47
CA ALA A 91 7.54 8.83 19.52
C ALA A 91 7.24 9.49 18.18
N ILE A 92 7.89 9.02 17.10
CA ILE A 92 7.66 9.58 15.75
C ILE A 92 6.23 9.26 15.27
N THR A 93 5.75 8.03 15.46
CA THR A 93 4.39 7.63 15.08
C THR A 93 3.35 8.49 15.78
N LYS A 94 3.47 8.65 17.11
CA LYS A 94 2.54 9.48 17.86
C LYS A 94 2.51 10.93 17.39
N SER A 95 3.66 11.51 17.08
CA SER A 95 3.73 12.90 16.58
C SER A 95 2.95 13.08 15.27
N VAL A 96 3.06 12.11 14.35
CA VAL A 96 2.33 12.13 13.07
C VAL A 96 0.85 11.86 13.30
N VAL A 97 0.49 10.91 14.17
CA VAL A 97 -0.92 10.63 14.54
C VAL A 97 -1.58 11.89 15.09
N ASP A 98 -0.98 12.56 16.08
CA ASP A 98 -1.55 13.75 16.70
C ASP A 98 -1.78 14.88 15.66
N ALA A 99 -0.84 15.07 14.74
CA ALA A 99 -0.97 16.08 13.69
C ALA A 99 -2.03 15.71 12.63
N CYS A 100 -2.02 14.47 12.15
CA CYS A 100 -2.94 14.01 11.09
C CYS A 100 -4.38 13.87 11.61
N HIS A 101 -4.59 13.39 12.84
CA HIS A 101 -5.91 13.28 13.44
C HIS A 101 -6.59 14.65 13.63
N ALA A 102 -5.82 15.71 13.89
CA ALA A 102 -6.35 17.06 13.91
C ALA A 102 -7.02 17.48 12.58
N GLY A 103 -6.52 16.93 11.46
CA GLY A 103 -7.10 17.09 10.12
C GLY A 103 -7.98 15.92 9.66
N GLN A 104 -8.33 14.99 10.55
CA GLN A 104 -9.16 13.79 10.24
C GLN A 104 -8.55 12.87 9.16
N VAL A 105 -7.22 12.81 9.09
CA VAL A 105 -6.49 11.92 8.19
C VAL A 105 -5.98 10.72 9.01
N PRO A 106 -6.35 9.48 8.62
CA PRO A 106 -5.88 8.28 9.30
C PRO A 106 -4.40 8.03 9.04
N VAL A 107 -3.76 7.40 10.05
CA VAL A 107 -2.34 7.08 10.03
C VAL A 107 -2.12 5.57 10.07
N GLU A 108 -1.21 5.10 9.23
CA GLU A 108 -0.62 3.76 9.24
C GLU A 108 0.78 3.84 9.85
N ALA A 109 1.21 2.82 10.56
CA ALA A 109 2.59 2.66 11.00
C ALA A 109 3.06 1.21 10.81
N GLU A 110 4.37 0.98 10.95
CA GLU A 110 4.97 -0.35 10.86
C GLU A 110 5.64 -0.75 12.18
N LEU A 111 5.42 -1.99 12.59
CA LEU A 111 6.11 -2.60 13.72
C LEU A 111 6.65 -3.99 13.34
N GLY A 112 7.88 -4.29 13.83
CA GLY A 112 8.73 -5.27 13.20
C GLY A 112 9.38 -4.63 11.97
N LYS A 113 10.26 -5.33 11.30
CA LYS A 113 10.98 -4.81 10.14
C LYS A 113 10.74 -5.72 8.95
N VAL A 114 10.04 -5.24 7.93
CA VAL A 114 9.89 -5.99 6.69
C VAL A 114 11.25 -6.08 6.00
N GLY A 115 11.65 -7.29 5.61
CA GLY A 115 12.93 -7.52 4.96
C GLY A 115 12.99 -6.99 3.54
N GLY A 116 14.16 -7.17 2.88
CA GLY A 116 14.36 -6.77 1.48
C GLY A 116 14.64 -5.28 1.31
N LYS A 117 14.48 -4.78 0.09
CA LYS A 117 14.80 -3.40 -0.26
C LYS A 117 13.56 -2.68 -0.79
N GLU A 118 13.19 -1.59 -0.12
CA GLU A 118 12.19 -0.62 -0.57
C GLU A 118 12.86 0.73 -0.74
N ASP A 119 12.82 1.28 -1.96
CA ASP A 119 13.52 2.50 -2.36
C ASP A 119 15.02 2.47 -1.99
N ASP A 120 15.47 3.40 -1.15
CA ASP A 120 16.84 3.48 -0.63
C ASP A 120 17.00 2.77 0.73
N LEU A 121 15.91 2.22 1.31
CA LEU A 121 15.93 1.52 2.58
C LEU A 121 16.18 0.02 2.36
N ASP A 122 17.16 -0.51 3.10
CA ASP A 122 17.46 -1.94 3.12
C ASP A 122 16.99 -2.55 4.45
N GLY A 123 15.96 -3.34 4.40
CA GLY A 123 15.41 -4.09 5.53
C GLY A 123 16.28 -5.27 5.95
N GLY A 124 17.32 -5.62 5.17
CA GLY A 124 18.17 -6.77 5.45
C GLY A 124 17.37 -8.05 5.56
N ASN A 125 17.60 -8.83 6.62
CA ASN A 125 16.85 -10.06 6.90
C ASN A 125 15.49 -9.81 7.56
N GLY A 126 15.13 -8.53 7.84
CA GLY A 126 13.91 -8.18 8.55
C GLY A 126 13.93 -8.53 10.04
N GLY A 127 12.78 -8.32 10.69
CA GLY A 127 12.55 -8.69 12.09
C GLY A 127 11.04 -8.86 12.31
N TYR A 128 10.63 -10.02 12.85
CA TYR A 128 9.22 -10.32 13.05
C TYR A 128 8.55 -9.40 14.09
N THR A 129 7.31 -9.01 13.85
CA THR A 129 6.48 -8.30 14.83
C THR A 129 6.22 -9.20 16.06
N VAL A 130 6.44 -8.65 17.26
CA VAL A 130 6.14 -9.32 18.52
C VAL A 130 4.70 -8.95 18.93
N PRO A 131 3.79 -9.92 19.19
CA PRO A 131 2.39 -9.63 19.48
C PRO A 131 2.18 -8.70 20.68
N SER A 132 2.91 -8.88 21.77
CA SER A 132 2.81 -8.00 22.97
C SER A 132 3.25 -6.57 22.69
N GLU A 133 4.33 -6.39 21.89
CA GLU A 133 4.77 -5.06 21.46
C GLU A 133 3.77 -4.41 20.51
N ALA A 134 3.10 -5.19 19.65
CA ALA A 134 2.07 -4.67 18.76
C ALA A 134 0.86 -4.10 19.53
N ALA A 135 0.42 -4.77 20.60
CA ALA A 135 -0.64 -4.27 21.45
C ALA A 135 -0.25 -2.96 22.14
N GLU A 136 0.94 -2.91 22.76
CA GLU A 136 1.48 -1.72 23.41
C GLU A 136 1.67 -0.56 22.43
N PHE A 137 2.23 -0.84 21.24
CA PHE A 137 2.45 0.16 20.19
C PHE A 137 1.14 0.83 19.78
N VAL A 138 0.11 0.04 19.51
CA VAL A 138 -1.21 0.56 19.09
C VAL A 138 -1.85 1.40 20.20
N GLU A 139 -1.79 0.94 21.46
CA GLU A 139 -2.32 1.67 22.61
C GLU A 139 -1.62 3.02 22.80
N ARG A 140 -0.28 3.03 22.72
CA ARG A 140 0.52 4.24 23.01
C ARG A 140 0.52 5.24 21.87
N THR A 141 0.38 4.80 20.62
CA THR A 141 0.42 5.67 19.44
C THR A 141 -0.96 6.15 19.01
N GLY A 142 -1.99 5.34 19.18
CA GLY A 142 -3.33 5.62 18.66
C GLY A 142 -3.42 5.52 17.13
N VAL A 143 -2.53 4.78 16.48
CA VAL A 143 -2.49 4.58 15.03
C VAL A 143 -3.75 3.84 14.53
N ASP A 144 -4.17 4.12 13.29
CA ASP A 144 -5.42 3.59 12.72
C ASP A 144 -5.25 2.24 12.00
N SER A 145 -4.05 1.94 11.53
CA SER A 145 -3.71 0.64 10.92
C SER A 145 -2.24 0.30 11.16
N LEU A 146 -1.93 -0.99 11.23
CA LEU A 146 -0.60 -1.47 11.56
C LEU A 146 -0.08 -2.43 10.50
N ALA A 147 1.03 -2.07 9.86
CA ALA A 147 1.82 -2.97 9.03
C ALA A 147 2.65 -3.90 9.92
N VAL A 148 2.59 -5.20 9.62
CA VAL A 148 3.21 -6.24 10.45
C VAL A 148 4.19 -7.08 9.64
N ALA A 149 5.36 -7.35 10.22
CA ALA A 149 6.38 -8.19 9.63
C ALA A 149 6.16 -9.65 10.05
N ILE A 150 5.80 -10.48 9.08
CA ILE A 150 5.52 -11.92 9.25
C ILE A 150 6.33 -12.80 8.29
N GLY A 151 7.41 -12.25 7.71
CA GLY A 151 8.29 -12.98 6.78
C GLY A 151 8.15 -12.59 5.31
N THR A 152 7.41 -11.53 5.00
CA THR A 152 7.46 -10.88 3.69
C THR A 152 8.71 -10.02 3.55
N ALA A 153 9.06 -9.67 2.30
CA ALA A 153 10.18 -8.80 1.98
C ALA A 153 9.86 -7.93 0.75
N HIS A 154 10.39 -6.71 0.73
CA HIS A 154 10.26 -5.81 -0.40
C HIS A 154 11.17 -6.22 -1.58
N GLY A 155 10.74 -5.90 -2.81
CA GLY A 155 11.49 -6.18 -4.02
C GLY A 155 11.20 -7.56 -4.62
N VAL A 156 12.17 -8.09 -5.39
CA VAL A 156 12.02 -9.37 -6.10
C VAL A 156 12.53 -10.51 -5.23
N TYR A 157 11.67 -11.48 -4.95
CA TYR A 157 12.06 -12.68 -4.21
C TYR A 157 13.01 -13.58 -5.00
N LYS A 158 14.01 -14.15 -4.32
CA LYS A 158 14.89 -15.20 -4.87
C LYS A 158 14.32 -16.61 -4.72
N GLY A 159 13.17 -16.74 -4.08
CA GLY A 159 12.49 -18.01 -3.82
C GLY A 159 11.10 -17.76 -3.23
N ILE A 160 10.35 -18.80 -2.91
CA ILE A 160 9.01 -18.67 -2.31
C ILE A 160 9.16 -18.24 -0.85
N PRO A 161 8.58 -17.10 -0.44
CA PRO A 161 8.63 -16.65 0.95
C PRO A 161 7.84 -17.58 1.86
N LYS A 162 8.35 -17.79 3.06
CA LYS A 162 7.65 -18.57 4.10
C LYS A 162 7.07 -17.58 5.13
N LEU A 163 5.75 -17.44 5.13
CA LEU A 163 5.03 -16.54 6.02
C LEU A 163 4.69 -17.21 7.35
N ASP A 164 4.91 -16.50 8.45
CA ASP A 164 4.50 -16.90 9.81
C ASP A 164 3.04 -16.50 10.06
N VAL A 165 2.12 -17.27 9.49
CA VAL A 165 0.68 -17.00 9.58
C VAL A 165 0.11 -17.27 10.98
N ASP A 166 0.78 -18.09 11.81
CA ASP A 166 0.39 -18.30 13.20
C ASP A 166 0.72 -17.07 14.05
N ARG A 167 1.86 -16.43 13.82
CA ARG A 167 2.20 -15.13 14.37
C ARG A 167 1.17 -14.07 13.99
N LEU A 168 0.73 -14.03 12.73
CA LEU A 168 -0.34 -13.13 12.28
C LEU A 168 -1.62 -13.32 13.11
N SER A 169 -2.01 -14.57 13.39
CA SER A 169 -3.17 -14.85 14.24
C SER A 169 -2.97 -14.35 15.67
N GLN A 170 -1.78 -14.56 16.25
CA GLN A 170 -1.45 -14.05 17.59
C GLN A 170 -1.51 -12.52 17.66
N ILE A 171 -0.99 -11.82 16.64
CA ILE A 171 -1.10 -10.37 16.54
C ILE A 171 -2.57 -9.95 16.43
N ARG A 172 -3.36 -10.62 15.59
CA ARG A 172 -4.79 -10.31 15.42
C ARG A 172 -5.60 -10.48 16.69
N GLU A 173 -5.23 -11.40 17.57
CA GLU A 173 -5.91 -11.60 18.87
C GLU A 173 -5.73 -10.42 19.82
N VAL A 174 -4.59 -9.72 19.75
CA VAL A 174 -4.24 -8.62 20.69
C VAL A 174 -4.38 -7.23 20.07
N VAL A 175 -4.49 -7.12 18.73
CA VAL A 175 -4.62 -5.85 17.99
C VAL A 175 -5.99 -5.76 17.35
N SER A 176 -6.78 -4.74 17.70
CA SER A 176 -8.16 -4.55 17.18
C SER A 176 -8.24 -3.76 15.87
N ILE A 177 -7.24 -2.92 15.57
CA ILE A 177 -7.20 -2.11 14.35
C ILE A 177 -6.89 -2.95 13.09
N PRO A 178 -7.14 -2.43 11.86
CA PRO A 178 -6.76 -3.09 10.62
C PRO A 178 -5.27 -3.43 10.56
N LEU A 179 -4.95 -4.66 10.10
CA LEU A 179 -3.59 -5.12 9.86
C LEU A 179 -3.26 -5.01 8.36
N VAL A 180 -2.01 -4.67 8.07
CA VAL A 180 -1.50 -4.44 6.71
C VAL A 180 -0.36 -5.39 6.41
N LEU A 181 -0.31 -5.90 5.17
CA LEU A 181 0.76 -6.75 4.65
C LEU A 181 1.56 -6.01 3.59
N HIS A 182 2.83 -5.74 3.88
CA HIS A 182 3.81 -5.17 2.95
C HIS A 182 4.63 -6.26 2.27
N GLY A 183 5.38 -5.90 1.22
CA GLY A 183 6.28 -6.80 0.52
C GLY A 183 5.56 -7.97 -0.17
N THR A 184 4.39 -7.75 -0.74
CA THR A 184 3.54 -8.83 -1.25
C THR A 184 3.82 -9.21 -2.71
N SER A 185 4.51 -8.36 -3.48
CA SER A 185 4.91 -8.66 -4.86
C SER A 185 5.67 -9.99 -4.94
N GLY A 186 5.16 -10.97 -5.71
CA GLY A 186 5.75 -12.30 -5.83
C GLY A 186 5.41 -13.30 -4.71
N VAL A 187 4.56 -12.92 -3.75
CA VAL A 187 4.00 -13.87 -2.78
C VAL A 187 2.89 -14.68 -3.47
N PRO A 188 2.84 -16.02 -3.30
CA PRO A 188 1.77 -16.84 -3.87
C PRO A 188 0.38 -16.41 -3.41
N ASP A 189 -0.60 -16.37 -4.32
CA ASP A 189 -1.97 -15.91 -4.07
C ASP A 189 -2.67 -16.63 -2.90
N ASP A 190 -2.44 -17.93 -2.76
CA ASP A 190 -3.03 -18.72 -1.67
C ASP A 190 -2.47 -18.32 -0.30
N ALA A 191 -1.19 -17.96 -0.23
CA ALA A 191 -0.57 -17.42 0.98
C ALA A 191 -1.15 -16.02 1.32
N VAL A 192 -1.34 -15.16 0.32
CA VAL A 192 -2.02 -13.85 0.53
C VAL A 192 -3.45 -14.04 1.01
N ARG A 193 -4.20 -14.97 0.41
CA ARG A 193 -5.58 -15.30 0.83
C ARG A 193 -5.62 -15.81 2.26
N GLU A 194 -4.63 -16.62 2.67
CA GLU A 194 -4.52 -17.08 4.06
C GLU A 194 -4.29 -15.91 5.01
N CYS A 195 -3.41 -14.98 4.69
CA CYS A 195 -3.21 -13.75 5.48
C CYS A 195 -4.50 -12.93 5.61
N ILE A 196 -5.27 -12.78 4.52
CA ILE A 196 -6.56 -12.07 4.53
C ILE A 196 -7.58 -12.80 5.43
N ARG A 197 -7.64 -14.13 5.39
CA ARG A 197 -8.52 -14.91 6.29
C ARG A 197 -8.16 -14.70 7.75
N ARG A 198 -6.88 -14.54 8.05
CA ARG A 198 -6.35 -14.32 9.41
C ARG A 198 -6.36 -12.85 9.87
N GLY A 199 -6.86 -11.93 9.05
CA GLY A 199 -7.15 -10.56 9.50
C GLY A 199 -6.43 -9.44 8.79
N ILE A 200 -5.60 -9.72 7.80
CA ILE A 200 -5.05 -8.66 6.91
C ILE A 200 -6.20 -7.97 6.18
N CYS A 201 -6.19 -6.64 6.19
CA CYS A 201 -7.23 -5.79 5.61
C CYS A 201 -6.73 -4.96 4.42
N LYS A 202 -5.43 -4.70 4.33
CA LYS A 202 -4.74 -3.98 3.25
C LYS A 202 -3.52 -4.79 2.82
N VAL A 203 -3.27 -4.85 1.51
CA VAL A 203 -2.14 -5.57 0.91
C VAL A 203 -1.45 -4.65 -0.08
N ASN A 204 -0.13 -4.49 0.04
CA ASN A 204 0.66 -3.58 -0.78
C ASN A 204 1.36 -4.31 -1.93
N TYR A 205 1.19 -3.77 -3.14
CA TYR A 205 1.87 -4.20 -4.36
C TYR A 205 2.59 -3.01 -5.00
N ALA A 206 3.88 -3.11 -5.29
CA ALA A 206 4.67 -2.10 -5.97
C ALA A 206 5.52 -2.71 -7.10
N THR A 207 6.43 -3.61 -6.76
CA THR A 207 7.42 -4.18 -7.69
C THR A 207 6.77 -4.83 -8.92
N ASP A 208 5.71 -5.59 -8.74
CA ASP A 208 5.02 -6.27 -9.84
C ASP A 208 4.37 -5.27 -10.81
N LEU A 209 3.83 -4.14 -10.32
CA LEU A 209 3.28 -3.09 -11.18
C LEU A 209 4.39 -2.44 -12.01
N ARG A 210 5.55 -2.16 -11.38
CA ARG A 210 6.74 -1.61 -12.06
C ARG A 210 7.23 -2.56 -13.16
N ILE A 211 7.28 -3.87 -12.87
CA ILE A 211 7.67 -4.91 -13.82
C ILE A 211 6.66 -5.00 -14.98
N ALA A 212 5.36 -5.05 -14.68
CA ALA A 212 4.32 -5.14 -15.70
C ALA A 212 4.37 -3.95 -16.66
N PHE A 213 4.48 -2.72 -16.14
CA PHE A 213 4.62 -1.51 -16.94
C PHE A 213 5.87 -1.56 -17.84
N SER A 214 7.04 -1.84 -17.23
CA SER A 214 8.32 -1.84 -17.93
C SER A 214 8.38 -2.90 -19.02
N ASN A 215 7.83 -4.09 -18.77
CA ASN A 215 7.79 -5.15 -19.77
C ASN A 215 6.91 -4.78 -20.95
N GLY A 216 5.70 -4.26 -20.72
CA GLY A 216 4.83 -3.81 -21.82
C GLY A 216 5.48 -2.74 -22.68
N VAL A 217 6.18 -1.77 -22.07
CA VAL A 217 6.93 -0.74 -22.81
C VAL A 217 8.07 -1.36 -23.63
N LYS A 218 8.87 -2.23 -23.02
CA LYS A 218 10.02 -2.87 -23.69
C LYS A 218 9.59 -3.76 -24.86
N GLU A 219 8.54 -4.56 -24.68
CA GLU A 219 7.98 -5.43 -25.72
C GLU A 219 7.53 -4.59 -26.91
N TYR A 220 6.76 -3.53 -26.67
CA TYR A 220 6.29 -2.66 -27.73
C TYR A 220 7.42 -1.96 -28.49
N LEU A 221 8.44 -1.44 -27.78
CA LEU A 221 9.60 -0.78 -28.40
C LEU A 221 10.45 -1.76 -29.20
N ALA A 222 10.58 -3.02 -28.77
CA ALA A 222 11.29 -4.04 -29.52
C ALA A 222 10.61 -4.39 -30.85
N GLU A 223 9.28 -4.42 -30.88
CA GLU A 223 8.48 -4.66 -32.09
C GLU A 223 8.36 -3.43 -33.00
N ASN A 224 8.53 -2.23 -32.44
CA ASN A 224 8.34 -0.96 -33.14
C ASN A 224 9.55 -0.02 -32.91
N PRO A 225 10.76 -0.34 -33.42
CA PRO A 225 11.97 0.39 -33.06
C PRO A 225 11.98 1.86 -33.48
N ASP A 226 11.22 2.22 -34.50
CA ASP A 226 11.14 3.61 -35.01
C ASP A 226 10.08 4.45 -34.29
N VAL A 227 9.36 3.90 -33.33
CA VAL A 227 8.35 4.65 -32.58
C VAL A 227 9.00 5.65 -31.61
N PHE A 228 8.53 6.90 -31.66
CA PHE A 228 8.99 7.98 -30.77
C PHE A 228 7.84 8.64 -29.98
N ASP A 229 6.59 8.25 -30.23
CA ASP A 229 5.42 8.80 -29.53
C ASP A 229 5.19 8.04 -28.20
N PRO A 230 5.43 8.68 -27.02
CA PRO A 230 5.29 8.02 -25.72
C PRO A 230 3.88 7.51 -25.45
N LYS A 231 2.85 8.14 -26.00
CA LYS A 231 1.47 7.67 -25.83
C LYS A 231 1.27 6.23 -26.34
N LYS A 232 2.02 5.82 -27.36
CA LYS A 232 1.90 4.47 -27.94
C LYS A 232 2.46 3.40 -27.01
N TYR A 233 3.72 3.55 -26.59
CA TYR A 233 4.35 2.54 -25.73
C TYR A 233 3.90 2.62 -24.25
N CYS A 234 3.60 3.82 -23.73
CA CYS A 234 3.04 3.95 -22.39
C CYS A 234 1.61 3.38 -22.29
N ALA A 235 0.82 3.44 -23.39
CA ALA A 235 -0.50 2.80 -23.43
C ALA A 235 -0.41 1.28 -23.22
N VAL A 236 0.59 0.61 -23.81
CA VAL A 236 0.80 -0.82 -23.62
C VAL A 236 1.26 -1.12 -22.20
N GLY A 237 2.18 -0.32 -21.66
CA GLY A 237 2.57 -0.43 -20.24
C GLY A 237 1.37 -0.27 -19.28
N ARG A 238 0.48 0.70 -19.55
CA ARG A 238 -0.76 0.92 -18.79
C ARG A 238 -1.67 -0.31 -18.82
N GLU A 239 -1.87 -0.91 -19.98
CA GLU A 239 -2.73 -2.11 -20.09
C GLU A 239 -2.16 -3.29 -19.32
N LYS A 240 -0.84 -3.51 -19.37
CA LYS A 240 -0.18 -4.57 -18.57
C LYS A 240 -0.34 -4.37 -17.07
N VAL A 241 -0.28 -3.13 -16.59
CA VAL A 241 -0.57 -2.84 -15.17
C VAL A 241 -2.02 -3.14 -14.84
N LYS A 242 -2.98 -2.75 -15.70
CA LYS A 242 -4.39 -3.03 -15.49
C LYS A 242 -4.66 -4.54 -15.40
N GLU A 243 -4.16 -5.32 -16.37
CA GLU A 243 -4.26 -6.79 -16.38
C GLU A 243 -3.71 -7.41 -15.09
N TYR A 244 -2.56 -6.92 -14.61
CA TYR A 244 -1.98 -7.39 -13.36
C TYR A 244 -2.88 -7.10 -12.16
N VAL A 245 -3.34 -5.85 -12.01
CA VAL A 245 -4.21 -5.46 -10.88
C VAL A 245 -5.51 -6.28 -10.86
N GLU A 246 -6.10 -6.55 -12.02
CA GLU A 246 -7.29 -7.39 -12.14
C GLU A 246 -7.02 -8.83 -11.68
N SER A 247 -5.84 -9.38 -11.98
CA SER A 247 -5.46 -10.73 -11.58
C SER A 247 -5.29 -10.88 -10.06
N GLN A 248 -4.96 -9.80 -9.34
CA GLN A 248 -4.78 -9.79 -7.89
C GLN A 248 -6.10 -9.80 -7.10
N ARG A 249 -7.25 -9.76 -7.77
CA ARG A 249 -8.53 -9.82 -7.10
C ARG A 249 -8.80 -11.21 -6.51
N THR A 250 -8.92 -11.27 -5.19
CA THR A 250 -9.37 -12.47 -4.51
C THR A 250 -10.88 -12.43 -4.29
N ASP A 251 -11.59 -13.56 -4.43
CA ASP A 251 -13.04 -13.64 -4.18
C ASP A 251 -13.42 -13.26 -2.74
N ASP A 252 -12.50 -13.35 -1.80
CA ASP A 252 -12.69 -12.97 -0.41
C ASP A 252 -12.85 -11.46 -0.22
N HIS A 253 -12.24 -10.63 -1.08
CA HIS A 253 -12.49 -9.18 -1.10
C HIS A 253 -13.94 -8.85 -1.50
N LYS A 254 -14.53 -9.58 -2.44
CA LYS A 254 -15.96 -9.41 -2.83
C LYS A 254 -16.89 -9.59 -1.64
N ARG A 255 -16.68 -10.61 -0.82
CA ARG A 255 -17.57 -10.95 0.31
C ARG A 255 -17.50 -9.92 1.44
N LYS A 256 -16.31 -9.41 1.76
CA LYS A 256 -16.15 -8.40 2.83
C LYS A 256 -16.77 -7.06 2.42
N TYR A 257 -16.58 -6.61 1.17
CA TYR A 257 -17.13 -5.34 0.69
C TYR A 257 -18.66 -5.36 0.58
N GLN A 258 -19.25 -6.46 0.15
CA GLN A 258 -20.71 -6.61 0.13
C GLN A 258 -21.35 -6.57 1.53
N LYS A 259 -20.65 -7.08 2.55
CA LYS A 259 -21.09 -6.99 3.96
C LYS A 259 -21.00 -5.56 4.51
N THR A 260 -19.92 -4.82 4.24
CA THR A 260 -19.76 -3.43 4.70
C THR A 260 -20.67 -2.45 3.98
N GLY A 261 -20.99 -2.67 2.71
CA GLY A 261 -21.98 -1.88 1.95
C GLY A 261 -23.39 -1.95 2.52
N ARG A 262 -23.77 -3.04 3.20
CA ARG A 262 -25.06 -3.15 3.92
C ARG A 262 -25.12 -2.29 5.19
N TYR A 263 -23.99 -2.05 5.87
CA TYR A 263 -23.95 -1.22 7.08
C TYR A 263 -24.19 0.28 6.80
N ARG A 264 -23.82 0.78 5.61
CA ARG A 264 -24.05 2.19 5.23
C ARG A 264 -25.50 2.53 4.95
N LYS A 265 -26.33 1.56 4.53
CA LYS A 265 -27.75 1.77 4.29
C LYS A 265 -28.61 1.86 5.56
N GLN A 266 -28.10 1.37 6.70
CA GLN A 266 -28.83 1.44 7.98
C GLN A 266 -28.59 2.71 8.79
N ARG A 267 -27.56 3.52 8.45
CA ARG A 267 -27.29 4.83 9.11
C ARG A 267 -27.94 6.02 8.42
N LYS A 268 -28.73 5.83 7.37
CA LYS A 268 -29.50 6.88 6.65
C LYS A 268 -31.02 6.76 6.85
N LYS A 269 -31.44 6.12 7.95
CA LYS A 269 -32.86 6.16 8.40
C LYS A 269 -32.96 6.82 9.76
#